data_b29c05780ed0d843845c38539cb438c3
#
_entry.id   b29c05780ed0d843845c38539cb438c3
#
_cell.length_a   1.000
_cell.length_b   1.000
_cell.length_c   1.000
_cell.angle_alpha   90.00
_cell.angle_beta   90.00
_cell.angle_gamma   90.00
#
_symmetry.space_group_name_H-M   'P 1'
#
loop_
_entity.id
_entity.type
_entity.pdbx_description
1 polymer ?
#
loop_
_entity_poly.entity_id
_entity_poly.type
_entity_poly.pdbx_seq_one_letter_code
_entity_poly.pdbx_strand_id
1 'polypeptide(L)'
;MTRLLQLDAVSVRLGPVQALADVHLAVVRGERMALVGSNGSGKSTLLRVLHGLQPVSAGGVDCAVGLRRSMVFQRPFVLRASVLFNVALGLWIDGVRWPEAKRCALLGLERVGLSALAQRRATTLSGGQLQRVALARAWVRRPDVLLLDEPTASLDPQAKREVEALMASLARPEDPAAPTLVFASHNLGQVKRLATRVVYLEAGRILADLPVADFFDVARLRTTSQAAHFFVQGETI
;
A
#
# COMPACT_ATOMS: atom_id res chain seq x y z
N MET A 1 -14.17 9.37 -13.62
CA MET A 1 -13.48 8.63 -12.53
C MET A 1 -13.44 9.50 -11.28
N THR A 2 -13.82 8.99 -10.11
CA THR A 2 -13.89 9.76 -8.87
C THR A 2 -12.52 9.86 -8.22
N ARG A 3 -12.04 11.09 -8.01
CA ARG A 3 -10.80 11.36 -7.30
C ARG A 3 -11.01 11.19 -5.79
N LEU A 4 -10.14 10.44 -5.13
CA LEU A 4 -10.17 10.18 -3.69
C LEU A 4 -9.19 11.04 -2.91
N LEU A 5 -7.99 11.28 -3.48
CA LEU A 5 -6.93 12.08 -2.89
C LEU A 5 -6.26 12.93 -3.97
N GLN A 6 -5.84 14.13 -3.58
CA GLN A 6 -5.03 15.02 -4.41
C GLN A 6 -3.89 15.60 -3.58
N LEU A 7 -2.69 15.52 -4.08
CA LEU A 7 -1.51 16.20 -3.57
C LEU A 7 -1.14 17.34 -4.53
N ASP A 8 -1.00 18.54 -4.01
CA ASP A 8 -0.64 19.73 -4.79
C ASP A 8 0.62 20.38 -4.20
N ALA A 9 1.73 20.32 -4.96
CA ALA A 9 3.04 20.85 -4.61
C ALA A 9 3.54 20.36 -3.22
N VAL A 10 3.24 19.10 -2.87
CA VAL A 10 3.53 18.56 -1.54
C VAL A 10 5.02 18.36 -1.34
N SER A 11 5.52 18.92 -0.26
CA SER A 11 6.89 18.73 0.21
C SER A 11 6.92 18.24 1.65
N VAL A 12 7.84 17.33 1.97
CA VAL A 12 8.03 16.79 3.33
C VAL A 12 9.50 16.84 3.68
N ARG A 13 9.80 17.47 4.82
CA ARG A 13 11.14 17.51 5.40
C ARG A 13 11.16 16.68 6.69
N LEU A 14 12.13 15.78 6.81
CA LEU A 14 12.37 14.93 7.98
C LEU A 14 13.74 15.32 8.57
N GLY A 15 13.74 16.21 9.56
CA GLY A 15 14.98 16.85 10.03
C GLY A 15 15.69 17.57 8.87
N PRO A 16 16.97 17.27 8.60
CA PRO A 16 17.71 17.90 7.50
C PRO A 16 17.35 17.32 6.11
N VAL A 17 16.65 16.20 6.04
CA VAL A 17 16.41 15.47 4.78
C VAL A 17 15.11 15.94 4.13
N GLN A 18 15.19 16.34 2.86
CA GLN A 18 14.02 16.56 1.99
C GLN A 18 13.53 15.19 1.49
N ALA A 19 12.50 14.65 2.13
CA ALA A 19 11.98 13.32 1.82
C ALA A 19 10.99 13.32 0.63
N LEU A 20 10.25 14.43 0.45
CA LEU A 20 9.42 14.68 -0.73
C LEU A 20 9.60 16.15 -1.14
N ALA A 21 9.66 16.42 -2.44
CA ALA A 21 9.88 17.74 -3.01
C ALA A 21 8.94 17.99 -4.19
N ASP A 22 7.99 18.91 -4.01
CA ASP A 22 7.09 19.40 -5.04
C ASP A 22 6.30 18.27 -5.72
N VAL A 23 5.65 17.42 -4.92
CA VAL A 23 4.91 16.25 -5.38
C VAL A 23 3.48 16.64 -5.75
N HIS A 24 3.10 16.34 -7.00
CA HIS A 24 1.74 16.41 -7.50
C HIS A 24 1.26 14.99 -7.81
N LEU A 25 0.14 14.56 -7.21
CA LEU A 25 -0.37 13.21 -7.41
C LEU A 25 -1.87 13.16 -7.12
N ALA A 26 -2.64 12.55 -8.02
CA ALA A 26 -4.04 12.22 -7.76
C ALA A 26 -4.19 10.71 -7.58
N VAL A 27 -5.01 10.29 -6.60
CA VAL A 27 -5.43 8.90 -6.42
C VAL A 27 -6.90 8.80 -6.80
N VAL A 28 -7.20 7.88 -7.73
CA VAL A 28 -8.54 7.71 -8.32
C VAL A 28 -9.16 6.40 -7.86
N ARG A 29 -10.48 6.39 -7.65
CA ARG A 29 -11.21 5.20 -7.19
C ARG A 29 -11.03 4.03 -8.16
N GLY A 30 -10.73 2.84 -7.59
CA GLY A 30 -10.63 1.58 -8.33
C GLY A 30 -9.30 1.35 -9.05
N GLU A 31 -8.35 2.30 -9.00
CA GLU A 31 -7.02 2.05 -9.57
C GLU A 31 -6.15 1.18 -8.65
N ARG A 32 -5.15 0.56 -9.25
CA ARG A 32 -4.07 -0.13 -8.55
C ARG A 32 -2.76 0.54 -8.93
N MET A 33 -2.34 1.48 -8.07
CA MET A 33 -1.16 2.30 -8.28
C MET A 33 0.06 1.67 -7.62
N ALA A 34 1.13 1.45 -8.37
CA ALA A 34 2.42 1.06 -7.84
C ALA A 34 3.34 2.28 -7.69
N LEU A 35 3.96 2.42 -6.52
CA LEU A 35 5.05 3.36 -6.29
C LEU A 35 6.37 2.60 -6.42
N VAL A 36 7.20 2.99 -7.37
CA VAL A 36 8.50 2.36 -7.66
C VAL A 36 9.63 3.36 -7.54
N GLY A 37 10.85 2.88 -7.34
CA GLY A 37 12.07 3.70 -7.18
C GLY A 37 13.05 3.06 -6.20
N SER A 38 14.27 3.57 -6.15
CA SER A 38 15.33 3.10 -5.27
C SER A 38 14.99 3.24 -3.77
N ASN A 39 15.78 2.60 -2.90
CA ASN A 39 15.66 2.81 -1.47
C ASN A 39 15.97 4.28 -1.13
N GLY A 40 15.16 4.86 -0.24
CA GLY A 40 15.29 6.28 0.10
C GLY A 40 14.63 7.26 -0.89
N SER A 41 14.01 6.80 -1.99
CA SER A 41 13.37 7.68 -2.98
C SER A 41 12.13 8.44 -2.48
N GLY A 42 11.58 8.10 -1.29
CA GLY A 42 10.42 8.78 -0.70
C GLY A 42 9.12 7.97 -0.72
N LYS A 43 9.08 6.72 -1.24
CA LYS A 43 7.86 5.89 -1.36
C LYS A 43 7.10 5.74 -0.04
N SER A 44 7.78 5.32 1.02
CA SER A 44 7.15 5.14 2.34
C SER A 44 6.65 6.45 2.93
N THR A 45 7.37 7.56 2.69
CA THR A 45 6.94 8.90 3.11
C THR A 45 5.70 9.32 2.35
N LEU A 46 5.64 9.09 1.05
CA LEU A 46 4.46 9.37 0.22
C LEU A 46 3.24 8.56 0.68
N LEU A 47 3.40 7.25 0.95
CA LEU A 47 2.33 6.42 1.51
C LEU A 47 1.81 6.95 2.85
N ARG A 48 2.70 7.42 3.74
CA ARG A 48 2.31 8.02 5.02
C ARG A 48 1.60 9.35 4.86
N VAL A 49 1.99 10.18 3.88
CA VAL A 49 1.26 11.42 3.52
C VAL A 49 -0.14 11.07 3.00
N LEU A 50 -0.26 10.13 2.07
CA LEU A 50 -1.55 9.66 1.54
C LEU A 50 -2.45 9.08 2.64
N HIS A 51 -1.88 8.45 3.67
CA HIS A 51 -2.63 7.97 4.84
C HIS A 51 -3.03 9.10 5.79
N GLY A 52 -2.28 10.20 5.85
CA GLY A 52 -2.41 11.27 6.83
C GLY A 52 -1.59 11.05 8.11
N LEU A 53 -0.64 10.12 8.09
CA LEU A 53 0.29 9.85 9.20
C LEU A 53 1.51 10.78 9.20
N GLN A 54 1.84 11.37 8.05
CA GLN A 54 2.94 12.29 7.88
C GLN A 54 2.40 13.66 7.50
N PRO A 55 2.59 14.70 8.33
CA PRO A 55 2.26 16.06 7.97
C PRO A 55 3.18 16.55 6.85
N VAL A 56 2.65 17.41 5.99
CA VAL A 56 3.41 18.07 4.93
C VAL A 56 4.11 19.32 5.46
N SER A 57 5.29 19.64 4.92
CA SER A 57 6.04 20.85 5.24
C SER A 57 5.62 22.03 4.36
N ALA A 58 5.12 21.75 3.15
CA ALA A 58 4.56 22.71 2.20
C ALA A 58 3.62 22.00 1.24
N GLY A 59 2.78 22.76 0.54
CA GLY A 59 1.77 22.24 -0.36
C GLY A 59 0.47 21.87 0.34
N GLY A 60 -0.44 21.19 -0.37
CA GLY A 60 -1.75 20.83 0.10
C GLY A 60 -2.09 19.35 -0.15
N VAL A 61 -2.90 18.79 0.75
CA VAL A 61 -3.49 17.45 0.59
C VAL A 61 -5.00 17.61 0.67
N ASP A 62 -5.67 17.37 -0.44
CA ASP A 62 -7.13 17.32 -0.50
C ASP A 62 -7.61 15.87 -0.52
N CYS A 63 -8.66 15.55 0.22
CA CYS A 63 -9.23 14.23 0.29
C CYS A 63 -10.76 14.26 0.29
N ALA A 64 -11.36 13.24 -0.33
CA ALA A 64 -12.80 13.07 -0.33
C ALA A 64 -13.36 13.02 1.10
N VAL A 65 -14.52 13.63 1.31
CA VAL A 65 -15.17 13.66 2.63
C VAL A 65 -15.47 12.25 3.11
N GLY A 66 -15.09 11.94 4.35
CA GLY A 66 -15.31 10.63 4.96
C GLY A 66 -14.41 9.51 4.43
N LEU A 67 -13.35 9.83 3.68
CA LEU A 67 -12.43 8.85 3.10
C LEU A 67 -11.77 7.98 4.17
N ARG A 68 -12.02 6.68 4.10
CA ARG A 68 -11.41 5.68 4.99
C ARG A 68 -10.12 5.16 4.36
N ARG A 69 -9.03 5.25 5.10
CA ARG A 69 -7.70 4.82 4.67
C ARG A 69 -7.16 3.78 5.64
N SER A 70 -6.55 2.73 5.11
CA SER A 70 -5.81 1.76 5.92
C SER A 70 -4.42 1.57 5.35
N MET A 71 -3.43 1.36 6.22
CA MET A 71 -2.04 1.15 5.82
C MET A 71 -1.49 -0.14 6.40
N VAL A 72 -0.76 -0.89 5.58
CA VAL A 72 0.06 -2.02 5.99
C VAL A 72 1.52 -1.64 5.82
N PHE A 73 2.27 -1.71 6.91
CA PHE A 73 3.69 -1.37 6.93
C PHE A 73 4.55 -2.55 6.49
N GLN A 74 5.74 -2.28 6.02
CA GLN A 74 6.73 -3.27 5.59
C GLN A 74 6.99 -4.34 6.66
N ARG A 75 7.05 -3.94 7.93
CA ARG A 75 7.16 -4.84 9.08
C ARG A 75 5.90 -4.74 9.94
N PRO A 76 4.96 -5.68 9.80
CA PRO A 76 3.74 -5.65 10.56
C PRO A 76 4.01 -5.79 12.06
N PHE A 77 3.51 -4.86 12.86
CA PHE A 77 3.50 -4.99 14.30
C PHE A 77 2.26 -5.77 14.76
N VAL A 78 2.45 -6.71 15.69
CA VAL A 78 1.37 -7.45 16.34
C VAL A 78 1.51 -7.39 17.85
N LEU A 79 0.37 -7.35 18.53
CA LEU A 79 0.30 -7.43 19.99
C LEU A 79 0.53 -8.86 20.46
N ARG A 80 1.02 -9.03 21.68
CA ARG A 80 1.18 -10.33 22.38
C ARG A 80 -0.17 -10.91 22.80
N ALA A 81 -1.09 -11.04 21.84
CA ALA A 81 -2.46 -11.52 21.99
C ALA A 81 -2.77 -12.51 20.86
N SER A 82 -4.00 -13.04 20.83
CA SER A 82 -4.43 -13.92 19.76
C SER A 82 -4.49 -13.19 18.40
N VAL A 83 -4.42 -13.95 17.32
CA VAL A 83 -4.58 -13.44 15.94
C VAL A 83 -5.92 -12.74 15.80
N LEU A 84 -7.00 -13.35 16.30
CA LEU A 84 -8.36 -12.79 16.30
C LEU A 84 -8.40 -11.44 17.00
N PHE A 85 -7.79 -11.33 18.19
CA PHE A 85 -7.75 -10.07 18.93
C PHE A 85 -7.01 -8.98 18.11
N ASN A 86 -5.87 -9.32 17.52
CA ASN A 86 -5.10 -8.38 16.71
C ASN A 86 -5.89 -7.82 15.51
N VAL A 87 -6.78 -8.62 14.91
CA VAL A 87 -7.62 -8.16 13.79
C VAL A 87 -8.84 -7.38 14.29
N ALA A 88 -9.49 -7.85 15.38
CA ALA A 88 -10.70 -7.24 15.91
C ALA A 88 -10.44 -5.87 16.58
N LEU A 89 -9.27 -5.68 17.17
CA LEU A 89 -8.92 -4.52 17.98
C LEU A 89 -9.13 -3.19 17.25
N GLY A 90 -8.73 -3.11 15.96
CA GLY A 90 -8.88 -1.88 15.18
C GLY A 90 -10.34 -1.46 15.04
N LEU A 91 -11.24 -2.41 14.79
CA LEU A 91 -12.68 -2.16 14.72
C LEU A 91 -13.26 -1.73 16.06
N TRP A 92 -12.79 -2.35 17.15
CA TRP A 92 -13.24 -1.99 18.49
C TRP A 92 -12.81 -0.57 18.89
N ILE A 93 -11.59 -0.18 18.55
CA ILE A 93 -11.11 1.20 18.75
C ILE A 93 -11.92 2.20 17.91
N ASP A 94 -12.36 1.81 16.70
CA ASP A 94 -13.23 2.62 15.85
C ASP A 94 -14.70 2.66 16.36
N GLY A 95 -14.98 2.11 17.56
CA GLY A 95 -16.31 2.16 18.20
C GLY A 95 -17.25 1.00 17.85
N VAL A 96 -16.81 0.00 17.08
CA VAL A 96 -17.61 -1.20 16.80
C VAL A 96 -17.71 -2.06 18.06
N ARG A 97 -18.93 -2.52 18.43
CA ARG A 97 -19.14 -3.38 19.61
C ARG A 97 -18.30 -4.65 19.49
N TRP A 98 -17.68 -5.08 20.60
CA TRP A 98 -16.73 -6.19 20.61
C TRP A 98 -17.24 -7.50 19.95
N PRO A 99 -18.49 -7.97 20.20
CA PRO A 99 -19.00 -9.17 19.52
C PRO A 99 -19.01 -9.04 18.00
N GLU A 100 -19.38 -7.86 17.51
CA GLU A 100 -19.42 -7.56 16.08
C GLU A 100 -17.99 -7.43 15.49
N ALA A 101 -17.08 -6.75 16.20
CA ALA A 101 -15.69 -6.67 15.82
C ALA A 101 -15.03 -8.05 15.68
N LYS A 102 -15.33 -8.98 16.62
CA LYS A 102 -14.90 -10.40 16.54
C LYS A 102 -15.48 -11.11 15.31
N ARG A 103 -16.75 -10.93 15.03
CA ARG A 103 -17.41 -11.53 13.86
C ARG A 103 -16.75 -11.04 12.55
N CYS A 104 -16.56 -9.75 12.41
CA CYS A 104 -15.87 -9.17 11.25
C CYS A 104 -14.42 -9.65 11.14
N ALA A 105 -13.72 -9.76 12.27
CA ALA A 105 -12.34 -10.26 12.30
C ALA A 105 -12.25 -11.73 11.84
N LEU A 106 -13.21 -12.60 12.23
CA LEU A 106 -13.24 -13.98 11.74
C LEU A 106 -13.44 -14.04 10.23
N LEU A 107 -14.34 -13.24 9.65
CA LEU A 107 -14.50 -13.12 8.20
C LEU A 107 -13.22 -12.62 7.50
N GLY A 108 -12.52 -11.66 8.13
CA GLY A 108 -11.23 -11.19 7.63
C GLY A 108 -10.15 -12.28 7.64
N LEU A 109 -10.10 -13.08 8.71
CA LEU A 109 -9.18 -14.21 8.82
C LEU A 109 -9.49 -15.33 7.82
N GLU A 110 -10.76 -15.59 7.58
CA GLU A 110 -11.20 -16.53 6.53
C GLU A 110 -10.72 -16.05 5.15
N ARG A 111 -10.91 -14.77 4.83
CA ARG A 111 -10.49 -14.15 3.57
C ARG A 111 -9.00 -14.32 3.29
N VAL A 112 -8.16 -14.32 4.33
CA VAL A 112 -6.70 -14.48 4.22
C VAL A 112 -6.21 -15.90 4.52
N GLY A 113 -7.13 -16.87 4.67
CA GLY A 113 -6.78 -18.28 4.91
C GLY A 113 -6.14 -18.56 6.27
N LEU A 114 -6.53 -17.81 7.31
CA LEU A 114 -5.96 -17.94 8.66
C LEU A 114 -6.98 -18.29 9.75
N SER A 115 -8.17 -18.76 9.39
CA SER A 115 -9.25 -19.09 10.34
C SER A 115 -8.80 -20.10 11.42
N ALA A 116 -8.06 -21.13 11.02
CA ALA A 116 -7.52 -22.15 11.95
C ALA A 116 -6.53 -21.58 12.98
N LEU A 117 -5.94 -20.42 12.71
CA LEU A 117 -4.96 -19.77 13.58
C LEU A 117 -5.58 -18.65 14.45
N ALA A 118 -6.90 -18.46 14.41
CA ALA A 118 -7.58 -17.33 15.08
C ALA A 118 -7.24 -17.21 16.58
N GLN A 119 -7.14 -18.32 17.29
CA GLN A 119 -6.84 -18.37 18.72
C GLN A 119 -5.34 -18.44 19.04
N ARG A 120 -4.48 -18.63 18.03
CA ARG A 120 -3.04 -18.72 18.20
C ARG A 120 -2.46 -17.36 18.59
N ARG A 121 -1.38 -17.34 19.39
CA ARG A 121 -0.63 -16.10 19.69
C ARG A 121 -0.02 -15.54 18.40
N ALA A 122 -0.30 -14.28 18.08
CA ALA A 122 0.18 -13.65 16.83
C ALA A 122 1.71 -13.60 16.75
N THR A 123 2.41 -13.50 17.88
CA THR A 123 3.88 -13.48 17.93
C THR A 123 4.56 -14.81 17.54
N THR A 124 3.81 -15.89 17.36
CA THR A 124 4.35 -17.20 16.96
C THR A 124 4.14 -17.51 15.47
N LEU A 125 3.62 -16.54 14.72
CA LEU A 125 3.33 -16.68 13.29
C LEU A 125 4.61 -16.49 12.46
N SER A 126 4.65 -17.14 11.28
CA SER A 126 5.68 -16.87 10.24
C SER A 126 5.51 -15.46 9.66
N GLY A 127 6.55 -14.95 8.98
CA GLY A 127 6.51 -13.62 8.32
C GLY A 127 5.34 -13.48 7.34
N GLY A 128 5.10 -14.49 6.50
CA GLY A 128 3.98 -14.51 5.56
C GLY A 128 2.61 -14.55 6.27
N GLN A 129 2.49 -15.30 7.37
CA GLN A 129 1.28 -15.31 8.19
C GLN A 129 1.05 -13.94 8.86
N LEU A 130 2.09 -13.29 9.39
CA LEU A 130 2.01 -11.95 9.97
C LEU A 130 1.55 -10.91 8.93
N GLN A 131 2.07 -11.00 7.71
CA GLN A 131 1.67 -10.12 6.62
C GLN A 131 0.19 -10.31 6.25
N ARG A 132 -0.28 -11.57 6.21
CA ARG A 132 -1.70 -11.86 5.97
C ARG A 132 -2.61 -11.36 7.11
N VAL A 133 -2.16 -11.45 8.37
CA VAL A 133 -2.87 -10.83 9.51
C VAL A 133 -2.95 -9.31 9.36
N ALA A 134 -1.88 -8.66 8.94
CA ALA A 134 -1.87 -7.22 8.71
C ALA A 134 -2.83 -6.80 7.57
N LEU A 135 -2.89 -7.57 6.48
CA LEU A 135 -3.85 -7.38 5.40
C LEU A 135 -5.29 -7.56 5.90
N ALA A 136 -5.58 -8.62 6.68
CA ALA A 136 -6.90 -8.83 7.27
C ALA A 136 -7.29 -7.65 8.16
N ARG A 137 -6.39 -7.19 9.05
CA ARG A 137 -6.60 -6.04 9.94
C ARG A 137 -6.93 -4.76 9.19
N ALA A 138 -6.25 -4.51 8.07
CA ALA A 138 -6.48 -3.35 7.23
C ALA A 138 -7.82 -3.47 6.48
N TRP A 139 -8.13 -4.65 5.94
CA TRP A 139 -9.30 -4.90 5.10
C TRP A 139 -10.62 -4.89 5.87
N VAL A 140 -10.68 -5.46 7.10
CA VAL A 140 -11.93 -5.52 7.89
C VAL A 140 -12.50 -4.13 8.23
N ARG A 141 -11.69 -3.10 8.18
CA ARG A 141 -12.09 -1.69 8.36
C ARG A 141 -12.80 -1.13 7.13
N ARG A 142 -12.92 -1.91 6.05
CA ARG A 142 -13.53 -1.52 4.77
C ARG A 142 -12.98 -0.18 4.26
N PRO A 143 -11.68 -0.07 4.01
CA PRO A 143 -11.08 1.17 3.56
C PRO A 143 -11.51 1.48 2.12
N ASP A 144 -11.60 2.79 1.78
CA ASP A 144 -11.71 3.24 0.39
C ASP A 144 -10.35 3.20 -0.32
N VAL A 145 -9.26 3.40 0.45
CA VAL A 145 -7.88 3.31 -0.03
C VAL A 145 -7.06 2.39 0.89
N LEU A 146 -6.45 1.37 0.30
CA LEU A 146 -5.54 0.44 0.96
C LEU A 146 -4.11 0.75 0.52
N LEU A 147 -3.27 1.15 1.48
CA LEU A 147 -1.88 1.57 1.27
C LEU A 147 -0.95 0.45 1.77
N LEU A 148 -0.05 -0.03 0.93
CA LEU A 148 0.86 -1.14 1.28
C LEU A 148 2.32 -0.73 1.06
N ASP A 149 3.10 -0.74 2.14
CA ASP A 149 4.52 -0.40 2.09
C ASP A 149 5.35 -1.68 1.99
N GLU A 150 5.81 -2.00 0.78
CA GLU A 150 6.62 -3.18 0.45
C GLU A 150 6.10 -4.50 1.08
N PRO A 151 4.84 -4.89 0.83
CA PRO A 151 4.17 -5.97 1.58
C PRO A 151 4.79 -7.35 1.39
N THR A 152 5.73 -7.52 0.46
CA THR A 152 6.35 -8.81 0.14
C THR A 152 7.87 -8.82 0.27
N ALA A 153 8.51 -7.72 0.71
CA ALA A 153 9.97 -7.55 0.65
C ALA A 153 10.78 -8.63 1.40
N SER A 154 10.30 -9.07 2.56
CA SER A 154 11.02 -10.00 3.45
C SER A 154 10.43 -11.41 3.48
N LEU A 155 9.65 -11.78 2.46
CA LEU A 155 8.97 -13.07 2.40
C LEU A 155 9.69 -14.05 1.48
N ASP A 156 9.58 -15.34 1.81
CA ASP A 156 9.99 -16.42 0.91
C ASP A 156 9.13 -16.45 -0.37
N PRO A 157 9.56 -17.14 -1.43
CA PRO A 157 8.87 -17.13 -2.72
C PRO A 157 7.42 -17.63 -2.66
N GLN A 158 7.09 -18.57 -1.77
CA GLN A 158 5.73 -19.08 -1.63
C GLN A 158 4.84 -18.05 -0.94
N ALA A 159 5.28 -17.51 0.20
CA ALA A 159 4.55 -16.46 0.92
C ALA A 159 4.35 -15.19 0.07
N LYS A 160 5.34 -14.83 -0.78
CA LYS A 160 5.18 -13.74 -1.77
C LYS A 160 4.01 -13.99 -2.69
N ARG A 161 3.93 -15.17 -3.31
CA ARG A 161 2.81 -15.51 -4.21
C ARG A 161 1.46 -15.47 -3.50
N GLU A 162 1.39 -15.99 -2.27
CA GLU A 162 0.16 -15.97 -1.46
C GLU A 162 -0.29 -14.54 -1.15
N VAL A 163 0.61 -13.66 -0.74
CA VAL A 163 0.32 -12.25 -0.45
C VAL A 163 -0.06 -11.50 -1.72
N GLU A 164 0.62 -11.71 -2.85
CA GLU A 164 0.26 -11.10 -4.15
C GLU A 164 -1.14 -11.54 -4.60
N ALA A 165 -1.48 -12.81 -4.47
CA ALA A 165 -2.82 -13.31 -4.78
C ALA A 165 -3.91 -12.66 -3.90
N LEU A 166 -3.60 -12.46 -2.61
CA LEU A 166 -4.49 -11.73 -1.70
C LEU A 166 -4.65 -10.28 -2.12
N MET A 167 -3.56 -9.56 -2.42
CA MET A 167 -3.63 -8.17 -2.91
C MET A 167 -4.53 -8.06 -4.14
N ALA A 168 -4.35 -8.95 -5.12
CA ALA A 168 -5.19 -9.01 -6.32
C ALA A 168 -6.67 -9.27 -5.98
N SER A 169 -6.93 -10.20 -5.05
CA SER A 169 -8.30 -10.58 -4.65
C SER A 169 -9.02 -9.48 -3.84
N LEU A 170 -8.27 -8.66 -3.09
CA LEU A 170 -8.83 -7.56 -2.28
C LEU A 170 -9.16 -6.32 -3.12
N ALA A 171 -8.46 -6.11 -4.24
CA ALA A 171 -8.61 -4.94 -5.11
C ALA A 171 -9.14 -5.35 -6.49
N ARG A 172 -10.22 -6.14 -6.53
CA ARG A 172 -10.85 -6.59 -7.79
C ARG A 172 -11.55 -5.43 -8.48
N PRO A 173 -11.27 -5.16 -9.76
CA PRO A 173 -11.92 -4.07 -10.49
C PRO A 173 -13.44 -4.24 -10.62
N GLU A 174 -13.93 -5.49 -10.60
CA GLU A 174 -15.33 -5.84 -10.78
C GLU A 174 -16.16 -5.63 -9.49
N ASP A 175 -15.51 -5.48 -8.34
CA ASP A 175 -16.17 -5.25 -7.04
C ASP A 175 -16.19 -3.75 -6.72
N PRO A 176 -17.37 -3.10 -6.80
CA PRO A 176 -17.49 -1.67 -6.47
C PRO A 176 -17.10 -1.33 -5.02
N ALA A 177 -17.13 -2.33 -4.13
CA ALA A 177 -16.74 -2.19 -2.72
C ALA A 177 -15.24 -2.44 -2.49
N ALA A 178 -14.49 -2.87 -3.52
CA ALA A 178 -13.07 -3.09 -3.41
C ALA A 178 -12.32 -1.76 -3.16
N PRO A 179 -11.32 -1.75 -2.29
CA PRO A 179 -10.49 -0.56 -2.07
C PRO A 179 -9.65 -0.24 -3.30
N THR A 180 -9.41 1.05 -3.50
CA THR A 180 -8.31 1.52 -4.34
C THR A 180 -7.00 1.09 -3.71
N LEU A 181 -6.10 0.52 -4.50
CA LEU A 181 -4.83 -0.02 -4.01
C LEU A 181 -3.68 0.90 -4.38
N VAL A 182 -2.90 1.33 -3.39
CA VAL A 182 -1.61 2.00 -3.61
C VAL A 182 -0.53 1.21 -2.88
N PHE A 183 0.48 0.73 -3.61
CA PHE A 183 1.52 -0.10 -3.01
C PHE A 183 2.92 0.30 -3.46
N ALA A 184 3.86 0.32 -2.52
CA ALA A 184 5.28 0.46 -2.83
C ALA A 184 5.87 -0.93 -3.14
N SER A 185 6.71 -1.02 -4.16
CA SER A 185 7.46 -2.22 -4.49
C SER A 185 8.73 -1.90 -5.26
N HIS A 186 9.79 -2.66 -5.00
CA HIS A 186 11.00 -2.70 -5.83
C HIS A 186 10.99 -3.91 -6.80
N ASN A 187 9.98 -4.78 -6.73
CA ASN A 187 9.84 -5.93 -7.62
C ASN A 187 8.99 -5.57 -8.84
N LEU A 188 9.65 -5.27 -9.97
CA LEU A 188 8.99 -4.89 -11.21
C LEU A 188 8.07 -5.99 -11.77
N GLY A 189 8.38 -7.27 -11.53
CA GLY A 189 7.49 -8.38 -11.90
C GLY A 189 6.15 -8.34 -11.14
N GLN A 190 6.18 -8.02 -9.85
CA GLN A 190 4.97 -7.79 -9.05
C GLN A 190 4.19 -6.58 -9.57
N VAL A 191 4.88 -5.48 -9.85
CA VAL A 191 4.27 -4.25 -10.39
C VAL A 191 3.54 -4.56 -11.71
N LYS A 192 4.19 -5.25 -12.64
CA LYS A 192 3.61 -5.62 -13.94
C LYS A 192 2.34 -6.48 -13.82
N ARG A 193 2.28 -7.37 -12.79
CA ARG A 193 1.12 -8.24 -12.57
C ARG A 193 -0.06 -7.56 -11.88
N LEU A 194 0.23 -6.62 -10.96
CA LEU A 194 -0.81 -6.09 -10.05
C LEU A 194 -1.25 -4.68 -10.39
N ALA A 195 -0.36 -3.84 -10.91
CA ALA A 195 -0.65 -2.41 -11.12
C ALA A 195 -1.46 -2.15 -12.38
N THR A 196 -2.24 -1.08 -12.35
CA THR A 196 -2.83 -0.44 -13.55
C THR A 196 -2.07 0.83 -13.91
N ARG A 197 -1.41 1.46 -12.92
CA ARG A 197 -0.64 2.70 -13.06
C ARG A 197 0.64 2.62 -12.23
N VAL A 198 1.71 3.19 -12.72
CA VAL A 198 3.03 3.19 -12.08
C VAL A 198 3.52 4.62 -11.91
N VAL A 199 3.93 4.95 -10.69
CA VAL A 199 4.53 6.23 -10.33
C VAL A 199 5.98 5.96 -9.91
N TYR A 200 6.94 6.51 -10.68
CA TYR A 200 8.35 6.40 -10.37
C TYR A 200 8.82 7.60 -9.55
N LEU A 201 9.40 7.29 -8.39
CA LEU A 201 9.98 8.27 -7.47
C LEU A 201 11.50 8.17 -7.44
N GLU A 202 12.15 9.33 -7.48
CA GLU A 202 13.58 9.48 -7.24
C GLU A 202 13.85 10.77 -6.47
N ALA A 203 14.70 10.71 -5.46
CA ALA A 203 15.10 11.85 -4.61
C ALA A 203 13.89 12.69 -4.13
N GLY A 204 12.78 12.04 -3.78
CA GLY A 204 11.55 12.68 -3.30
C GLY A 204 10.68 13.33 -4.37
N ARG A 205 10.98 13.15 -5.66
CA ARG A 205 10.22 13.70 -6.79
C ARG A 205 9.57 12.60 -7.63
N ILE A 206 8.42 12.91 -8.20
CA ILE A 206 7.81 12.03 -9.22
C ILE A 206 8.44 12.38 -10.57
N LEU A 207 9.12 11.40 -11.18
CA LEU A 207 9.77 11.57 -12.48
C LEU A 207 9.05 10.85 -13.62
N ALA A 208 8.14 9.93 -13.31
CA ALA A 208 7.21 9.36 -14.27
C ALA A 208 5.91 8.95 -13.55
N ASP A 209 4.78 9.09 -14.25
CA ASP A 209 3.45 8.72 -13.82
C ASP A 209 2.68 8.24 -15.05
N LEU A 210 2.61 6.91 -15.24
CA LEU A 210 2.19 6.28 -16.48
C LEU A 210 1.28 5.07 -16.22
N PRO A 211 0.38 4.73 -17.15
CA PRO A 211 -0.23 3.41 -17.22
C PRO A 211 0.84 2.31 -17.22
N VAL A 212 0.54 1.15 -16.60
CA VAL A 212 1.52 0.06 -16.49
C VAL A 212 2.06 -0.39 -17.86
N ALA A 213 1.23 -0.43 -18.89
CA ALA A 213 1.65 -0.79 -20.23
C ALA A 213 2.71 0.16 -20.79
N ASP A 214 2.51 1.47 -20.61
CA ASP A 214 3.41 2.52 -21.07
C ASP A 214 4.71 2.58 -20.25
N PHE A 215 4.62 2.28 -18.95
CA PHE A 215 5.80 2.22 -18.07
C PHE A 215 6.76 1.09 -18.45
N PHE A 216 6.26 -0.02 -18.98
CA PHE A 216 7.08 -1.14 -19.45
C PHE A 216 7.37 -1.11 -20.97
N ASP A 217 6.89 -0.07 -21.69
CA ASP A 217 7.32 0.22 -23.06
C ASP A 217 8.61 1.03 -23.04
N VAL A 218 9.69 0.42 -23.52
CA VAL A 218 11.05 0.99 -23.48
C VAL A 218 11.13 2.35 -24.18
N ALA A 219 10.48 2.50 -25.34
CA ALA A 219 10.52 3.73 -26.11
C ALA A 219 9.76 4.87 -25.42
N ARG A 220 8.57 4.59 -24.90
CA ARG A 220 7.76 5.55 -24.16
C ARG A 220 8.41 5.97 -22.85
N LEU A 221 8.91 5.01 -22.08
CA LEU A 221 9.54 5.31 -20.80
C LEU A 221 10.78 6.17 -20.98
N ARG A 222 11.62 5.86 -21.95
CA ARG A 222 12.83 6.64 -22.28
C ARG A 222 12.52 8.10 -22.63
N THR A 223 11.45 8.35 -23.37
CA THR A 223 11.02 9.71 -23.72
C THR A 223 10.40 10.47 -22.55
N THR A 224 9.78 9.75 -21.59
CA THR A 224 9.15 10.36 -20.42
C THR A 224 10.18 10.66 -19.31
N SER A 225 11.03 9.67 -18.99
CA SER A 225 12.03 9.79 -17.92
C SER A 225 13.18 8.84 -18.17
N GLN A 226 14.37 9.41 -18.45
CA GLN A 226 15.60 8.64 -18.61
C GLN A 226 15.96 7.89 -17.32
N ALA A 227 15.76 8.52 -16.14
CA ALA A 227 16.00 7.89 -14.85
C ALA A 227 15.11 6.67 -14.60
N ALA A 228 13.80 6.77 -14.92
CA ALA A 228 12.88 5.63 -14.82
C ALA A 228 13.28 4.50 -15.79
N HIS A 229 13.74 4.84 -16.99
CA HIS A 229 14.22 3.88 -17.97
C HIS A 229 15.43 3.09 -17.44
N PHE A 230 16.47 3.76 -16.91
CA PHE A 230 17.63 3.10 -16.31
C PHE A 230 17.24 2.24 -15.12
N PHE A 231 16.34 2.73 -14.26
CA PHE A 231 15.83 1.94 -13.14
C PHE A 231 15.18 0.63 -13.59
N VAL A 232 14.40 0.64 -14.67
CA VAL A 232 13.73 -0.59 -15.20
C VAL A 232 14.75 -1.56 -15.81
N GLN A 233 15.83 -1.07 -16.40
CA GLN A 233 16.90 -1.90 -16.96
C GLN A 233 17.88 -2.43 -15.90
N GLY A 234 17.79 -1.97 -14.65
CA GLY A 234 18.71 -2.35 -13.58
C GLY A 234 20.07 -1.65 -13.70
N GLU A 235 20.17 -0.62 -14.52
CA GLU A 235 21.35 0.23 -14.64
C GLU A 235 21.31 1.30 -13.55
N THR A 236 22.37 1.34 -12.71
CA THR A 236 22.55 2.41 -11.73
C THR A 236 23.20 3.60 -12.44
N ILE A 237 22.65 4.80 -12.27
CA ILE A 237 23.28 6.05 -12.72
C ILE A 237 24.37 6.44 -11.74
#